data_65363dcf17764b184326ea0380527d45
#
_entry.id   65363dcf17764b184326ea0380527d45
#
_cell.length_a   1.000
_cell.length_b   1.000
_cell.length_c   1.000
_cell.angle_alpha   90.00
_cell.angle_beta   90.00
_cell.angle_gamma   90.00
#
_symmetry.space_group_name_H-M   'P 1'
#
loop_
_entity.id
_entity.type
_entity.pdbx_description
1 polymer ?
#
loop_
_entity_poly.entity_id
_entity_poly.type
_entity_poly.pdbx_seq_one_letter_code
_entity_poly.pdbx_strand_id
1 'polypeptide(L)'
;MVCHALKCIRIQKKKKSHKFIKCIDTLENMLPYLAEYLGTFFFVLAIFSSGGNPLIIGGALALVIFLTAPISSGNINPAVSLGMFLNNQLSMNKFLGYVVAQLLGGASAYYTYRMAKH
;
A
#
# COMPACT_ATOMS: atom_id res chain seq x y z
N MET A 1 9.03 17.90 46.96
CA MET A 1 9.48 16.58 46.46
C MET A 1 8.41 15.86 45.60
N VAL A 2 7.20 15.73 46.07
CA VAL A 2 6.10 15.03 45.36
C VAL A 2 5.73 15.72 44.06
N CYS A 3 5.74 17.06 44.02
CA CYS A 3 5.40 17.87 42.83
C CYS A 3 6.40 17.68 41.67
N HIS A 4 7.67 17.43 41.98
CA HIS A 4 8.73 17.19 40.98
C HIS A 4 8.60 15.79 40.35
N ALA A 5 8.28 14.77 41.15
CA ALA A 5 8.05 13.42 40.69
C ALA A 5 6.79 13.32 39.78
N LEU A 6 5.70 13.98 40.15
CA LEU A 6 4.47 14.04 39.36
C LEU A 6 4.66 14.78 38.02
N LYS A 7 5.47 15.85 38.02
CA LYS A 7 5.83 16.58 36.80
C LYS A 7 6.68 15.73 35.85
N CYS A 8 7.63 14.97 36.42
CA CYS A 8 8.49 14.05 35.66
C CYS A 8 7.67 12.90 35.05
N ILE A 9 6.73 12.28 35.79
CA ILE A 9 5.81 11.24 35.32
C ILE A 9 4.90 11.79 34.21
N ARG A 10 4.39 13.00 34.34
CA ARG A 10 3.53 13.65 33.33
C ARG A 10 4.29 13.92 32.04
N ILE A 11 5.55 14.34 32.12
CA ILE A 11 6.42 14.58 30.95
C ILE A 11 6.72 13.25 30.24
N GLN A 12 7.02 12.18 30.97
CA GLN A 12 7.26 10.86 30.40
C GLN A 12 6.02 10.28 29.70
N LYS A 13 4.84 10.46 30.31
CA LYS A 13 3.56 10.01 29.74
C LYS A 13 3.23 10.78 28.45
N LYS A 14 3.51 12.10 28.41
CA LYS A 14 3.33 12.96 27.23
C LYS A 14 4.30 12.57 26.10
N LYS A 15 5.56 12.26 26.44
CA LYS A 15 6.59 11.82 25.48
C LYS A 15 6.30 10.45 24.87
N LYS A 16 5.77 9.51 25.67
CA LYS A 16 5.35 8.19 25.21
C LYS A 16 4.11 8.26 24.30
N SER A 17 3.14 9.12 24.63
CA SER A 17 1.97 9.40 23.79
C SER A 17 2.37 10.04 22.45
N HIS A 18 3.28 10.99 22.46
CA HIS A 18 3.77 11.65 21.22
C HIS A 18 4.50 10.67 20.28
N LYS A 19 5.30 9.75 20.85
CA LYS A 19 6.01 8.73 20.08
C LYS A 19 5.03 7.69 19.48
N PHE A 20 3.99 7.35 20.22
CA PHE A 20 2.94 6.43 19.77
C PHE A 20 2.10 7.04 18.64
N ILE A 21 1.68 8.30 18.77
CA ILE A 21 0.95 9.05 17.73
C ILE A 21 1.81 9.15 16.47
N LYS A 22 3.08 9.51 16.58
CA LYS A 22 3.98 9.60 15.42
C LYS A 22 4.18 8.24 14.73
N CYS A 23 4.16 7.14 15.47
CA CYS A 23 4.23 5.80 14.90
C CYS A 23 2.96 5.46 14.10
N ILE A 24 1.78 5.82 14.61
CA ILE A 24 0.50 5.64 13.92
C ILE A 24 0.47 6.48 12.64
N ASP A 25 0.83 7.76 12.70
CA ASP A 25 0.88 8.65 11.53
C ASP A 25 1.81 8.09 10.43
N THR A 26 2.95 7.51 10.83
CA THR A 26 3.87 6.87 9.88
C THR A 26 3.25 5.64 9.23
N LEU A 27 2.55 4.80 10.00
CA LEU A 27 1.85 3.62 9.48
C LEU A 27 0.73 4.01 8.50
N GLU A 28 -0.08 5.00 8.86
CA GLU A 28 -1.15 5.50 7.98
C GLU A 28 -0.60 6.05 6.66
N ASN A 29 0.57 6.71 6.69
CA ASN A 29 1.23 7.20 5.49
C ASN A 29 1.84 6.09 4.62
N MET A 30 2.20 4.94 5.21
CA MET A 30 2.78 3.79 4.50
C MET A 30 1.73 2.82 3.95
N LEU A 31 0.55 2.74 4.57
CA LEU A 31 -0.51 1.81 4.17
C LEU A 31 -0.92 1.90 2.70
N PRO A 32 -1.07 3.09 2.09
CA PRO A 32 -1.42 3.20 0.68
C PRO A 32 -0.39 2.54 -0.26
N TYR A 33 0.90 2.70 0.03
CA TYR A 33 1.97 2.08 -0.77
C TYR A 33 1.97 0.57 -0.64
N LEU A 34 1.75 0.05 0.57
CA LEU A 34 1.63 -1.38 0.82
C LEU A 34 0.39 -1.96 0.11
N ALA A 35 -0.73 -1.25 0.12
CA ALA A 35 -1.94 -1.65 -0.59
C ALA A 35 -1.72 -1.74 -2.11
N GLU A 36 -1.02 -0.76 -2.70
CA GLU A 36 -0.67 -0.78 -4.13
C GLU A 36 0.31 -1.93 -4.47
N TYR A 37 1.30 -2.19 -3.60
CA TYR A 37 2.23 -3.31 -3.77
C TYR A 37 1.50 -4.67 -3.72
N LEU A 38 0.75 -4.93 -2.66
CA LEU A 38 0.04 -6.19 -2.48
C LEU A 38 -1.08 -6.38 -3.51
N GLY A 39 -1.82 -5.32 -3.81
CA GLY A 39 -2.85 -5.35 -4.83
C GLY A 39 -2.29 -5.71 -6.21
N THR A 40 -1.22 -5.06 -6.62
CA THR A 40 -0.55 -5.39 -7.88
C THR A 40 0.06 -6.78 -7.86
N PHE A 41 0.65 -7.20 -6.74
CA PHE A 41 1.17 -8.56 -6.57
C PHE A 41 0.09 -9.62 -6.81
N PHE A 42 -1.05 -9.52 -6.14
CA PHE A 42 -2.14 -10.50 -6.30
C PHE A 42 -2.78 -10.43 -7.69
N PHE A 43 -2.95 -9.24 -8.25
CA PHE A 43 -3.49 -9.07 -9.58
C PHE A 43 -2.60 -9.72 -10.65
N VAL A 44 -1.29 -9.44 -10.64
CA VAL A 44 -0.35 -10.01 -11.61
C VAL A 44 -0.19 -11.53 -11.40
N LEU A 45 -0.21 -11.99 -10.14
CA LEU A 45 -0.19 -13.43 -9.86
C LEU A 45 -1.43 -14.13 -10.45
N ALA A 46 -2.61 -13.51 -10.35
CA ALA A 46 -3.84 -14.02 -10.97
C ALA A 46 -3.73 -14.05 -12.50
N ILE A 47 -3.11 -13.06 -13.14
CA ILE A 47 -2.86 -13.06 -14.59
C ILE A 47 -2.04 -14.30 -14.98
N PHE A 48 -0.92 -14.57 -14.32
CA PHE A 48 -0.07 -15.73 -14.63
C PHE A 48 -0.77 -17.07 -14.35
N SER A 49 -1.62 -17.12 -13.34
CA SER A 49 -2.30 -18.35 -12.92
C SER A 49 -3.59 -18.62 -13.70
N SER A 50 -4.16 -17.63 -14.37
CA SER A 50 -5.47 -17.73 -15.04
C SER A 50 -5.46 -18.47 -16.38
N GLY A 51 -4.27 -18.76 -16.92
CA GLY A 51 -4.15 -19.30 -18.28
C GLY A 51 -4.70 -18.37 -19.37
N GLY A 52 -4.76 -17.06 -19.11
CA GLY A 52 -5.28 -16.07 -20.05
C GLY A 52 -6.81 -15.88 -20.02
N ASN A 53 -7.51 -16.48 -19.05
CA ASN A 53 -8.97 -16.34 -18.94
C ASN A 53 -9.35 -14.91 -18.52
N PRO A 54 -10.04 -14.12 -19.40
CA PRO A 54 -10.34 -12.71 -19.14
C PRO A 54 -11.32 -12.51 -17.98
N LEU A 55 -12.20 -13.45 -17.69
CA LEU A 55 -13.15 -13.37 -16.59
C LEU A 55 -12.42 -13.51 -15.24
N ILE A 56 -11.44 -14.40 -15.16
CA ILE A 56 -10.61 -14.57 -13.96
C ILE A 56 -9.76 -13.32 -13.76
N ILE A 57 -9.12 -12.81 -14.80
CA ILE A 57 -8.29 -11.61 -14.75
C ILE A 57 -9.12 -10.39 -14.34
N GLY A 58 -10.26 -10.16 -14.98
CA GLY A 58 -11.16 -9.05 -14.68
C GLY A 58 -11.76 -9.15 -13.29
N GLY A 59 -12.16 -10.37 -12.88
CA GLY A 59 -12.66 -10.62 -11.53
C GLY A 59 -11.61 -10.38 -10.45
N ALA A 60 -10.38 -10.81 -10.67
CA ALA A 60 -9.26 -10.55 -9.76
C ALA A 60 -8.97 -9.04 -9.63
N LEU A 61 -8.96 -8.31 -10.75
CA LEU A 61 -8.78 -6.86 -10.74
C LEU A 61 -9.91 -6.17 -9.97
N ALA A 62 -11.16 -6.53 -10.24
CA ALA A 62 -12.32 -5.97 -9.54
C ALA A 62 -12.25 -6.20 -8.02
N LEU A 63 -11.88 -7.41 -7.59
CA LEU A 63 -11.72 -7.74 -6.18
C LEU A 63 -10.59 -6.95 -5.52
N VAL A 64 -9.44 -6.88 -6.18
CA VAL A 64 -8.27 -6.15 -5.65
C VAL A 64 -8.59 -4.65 -5.52
N ILE A 65 -9.21 -4.04 -6.51
CA ILE A 65 -9.64 -2.64 -6.45
C ILE A 65 -10.63 -2.44 -5.29
N PHE A 66 -11.62 -3.31 -5.16
CA PHE A 66 -12.60 -3.23 -4.08
C PHE A 66 -11.94 -3.24 -2.69
N LEU A 67 -10.93 -4.08 -2.49
CA LEU A 67 -10.21 -4.19 -1.21
C LEU A 67 -9.25 -3.02 -0.96
N THR A 68 -8.61 -2.49 -1.99
CA THR A 68 -7.56 -1.46 -1.85
C THR A 68 -8.06 -0.03 -2.00
N ALA A 69 -9.20 0.18 -2.64
CA ALA A 69 -9.77 1.51 -2.88
C ALA A 69 -9.93 2.37 -1.62
N PRO A 70 -10.39 1.84 -0.47
CA PRO A 70 -10.51 2.64 0.75
C PRO A 70 -9.15 3.09 1.33
N ILE A 71 -8.05 2.44 0.93
CA ILE A 71 -6.70 2.67 1.48
C ILE A 71 -5.85 3.52 0.53
N SER A 72 -5.81 3.16 -0.78
CA SER A 72 -4.92 3.75 -1.77
C SER A 72 -5.63 4.34 -2.99
N SER A 73 -6.94 4.26 -3.07
CA SER A 73 -7.77 4.49 -4.26
C SER A 73 -7.71 3.36 -5.31
N GLY A 74 -6.96 2.29 -5.05
CA GLY A 74 -6.97 1.08 -5.87
C GLY A 74 -6.48 1.28 -7.30
N ASN A 75 -5.37 1.97 -7.50
CA ASN A 75 -4.83 2.21 -8.84
C ASN A 75 -4.26 0.93 -9.47
N ILE A 76 -3.48 0.17 -8.71
CA ILE A 76 -2.96 -1.18 -9.04
C ILE A 76 -2.16 -1.26 -10.35
N ASN A 77 -1.98 -0.14 -11.02
CA ASN A 77 -1.36 -0.06 -12.35
C ASN A 77 -0.62 1.28 -12.52
N PRO A 78 0.66 1.29 -12.95
CA PRO A 78 1.40 2.52 -13.19
C PRO A 78 0.74 3.47 -14.20
N ALA A 79 0.09 2.95 -15.23
CA ALA A 79 -0.61 3.77 -16.21
C ALA A 79 -1.87 4.43 -15.62
N VAL A 80 -2.60 3.73 -14.75
CA VAL A 80 -3.72 4.30 -14.00
C VAL A 80 -3.22 5.38 -13.04
N SER A 81 -2.14 5.12 -12.30
CA SER A 81 -1.52 6.12 -11.42
C SER A 81 -1.07 7.37 -12.17
N LEU A 82 -0.54 7.22 -13.39
CA LEU A 82 -0.19 8.34 -14.25
C LEU A 82 -1.45 9.14 -14.65
N GLY A 83 -2.52 8.47 -15.07
CA GLY A 83 -3.79 9.13 -15.40
C GLY A 83 -4.36 9.92 -14.22
N MET A 84 -4.35 9.33 -13.01
CA MET A 84 -4.80 10.00 -11.78
C MET A 84 -3.92 11.19 -11.41
N PHE A 85 -2.61 11.09 -11.63
CA PHE A 85 -1.69 12.22 -11.43
C PHE A 85 -1.96 13.36 -12.41
N LEU A 86 -2.12 13.07 -13.70
CA LEU A 86 -2.44 14.08 -14.71
C LEU A 86 -3.81 14.73 -14.48
N ASN A 87 -4.74 14.01 -13.91
CA ASN A 87 -6.07 14.52 -13.50
C ASN A 87 -6.07 15.23 -12.12
N ASN A 88 -4.92 15.54 -11.57
CA ASN A 88 -4.73 16.19 -10.26
C ASN A 88 -5.37 15.45 -9.06
N GLN A 89 -5.61 14.16 -9.18
CA GLN A 89 -6.15 13.32 -8.09
C GLN A 89 -5.04 12.67 -7.25
N LEU A 90 -3.80 12.74 -7.69
CA LEU A 90 -2.65 12.17 -7.02
C LEU A 90 -1.50 13.18 -7.00
N SER A 91 -0.86 13.35 -5.83
CA SER A 91 0.33 14.20 -5.73
C SER A 91 1.55 13.52 -6.36
N MET A 92 2.55 14.30 -6.80
CA MET A 92 3.79 13.76 -7.39
C MET A 92 4.47 12.73 -6.50
N ASN A 93 4.57 12.99 -5.19
CA ASN A 93 5.21 12.07 -4.26
C ASN A 93 4.44 10.74 -4.14
N LYS A 94 3.12 10.79 -4.07
CA LYS A 94 2.28 9.59 -4.07
C LYS A 94 2.35 8.85 -5.40
N PHE A 95 2.33 9.56 -6.51
CA PHE A 95 2.46 8.97 -7.85
C PHE A 95 3.76 8.16 -7.97
N LEU A 96 4.91 8.77 -7.66
CA LEU A 96 6.19 8.07 -7.72
C LEU A 96 6.24 6.84 -6.78
N GLY A 97 5.75 6.99 -5.56
CA GLY A 97 5.69 5.88 -4.61
C GLY A 97 4.77 4.75 -5.05
N TYR A 98 3.61 5.07 -5.65
CA TYR A 98 2.69 4.06 -6.19
C TYR A 98 3.30 3.31 -7.36
N VAL A 99 3.93 4.01 -8.31
CA VAL A 99 4.61 3.38 -9.45
C VAL A 99 5.68 2.41 -8.98
N VAL A 100 6.53 2.81 -8.03
CA VAL A 100 7.55 1.92 -7.47
C VAL A 100 6.92 0.70 -6.77
N ALA A 101 5.90 0.90 -5.93
CA ALA A 101 5.21 -0.18 -5.23
C ALA A 101 4.56 -1.17 -6.21
N GLN A 102 3.90 -0.68 -7.25
CA GLN A 102 3.26 -1.47 -8.29
C GLN A 102 4.28 -2.29 -9.11
N LEU A 103 5.39 -1.68 -9.53
CA LEU A 103 6.45 -2.39 -10.25
C LEU A 103 7.09 -3.50 -9.40
N LEU A 104 7.35 -3.22 -8.12
CA LEU A 104 7.86 -4.22 -7.17
C LEU A 104 6.84 -5.33 -6.92
N GLY A 105 5.56 -5.01 -6.80
CA GLY A 105 4.48 -5.99 -6.66
C GLY A 105 4.40 -6.93 -7.85
N GLY A 106 4.44 -6.39 -9.06
CA GLY A 106 4.45 -7.17 -10.31
C GLY A 106 5.67 -8.07 -10.44
N ALA A 107 6.87 -7.55 -10.14
CA ALA A 107 8.10 -8.34 -10.15
C ALA A 107 8.06 -9.48 -9.12
N SER A 108 7.60 -9.20 -7.89
CA SER A 108 7.44 -10.21 -6.84
C SER A 108 6.46 -11.32 -7.24
N ALA A 109 5.35 -10.97 -7.89
CA ALA A 109 4.38 -11.94 -8.41
C ALA A 109 4.99 -12.87 -9.45
N TYR A 110 5.81 -12.34 -10.37
CA TYR A 110 6.51 -13.15 -11.37
C TYR A 110 7.45 -14.18 -10.71
N TYR A 111 8.28 -13.75 -9.78
CA TYR A 111 9.19 -14.67 -9.10
C TYR A 111 8.46 -15.73 -8.28
N THR A 112 7.40 -15.34 -7.58
CA THR A 112 6.55 -16.26 -6.82
C THR A 112 5.92 -17.32 -7.74
N TYR A 113 5.38 -16.91 -8.88
CA TYR A 113 4.80 -17.82 -9.86
C TYR A 113 5.86 -18.79 -10.43
N ARG A 114 7.05 -18.28 -10.74
CA ARG A 114 8.16 -19.12 -11.22
C ARG A 114 8.56 -20.19 -10.20
N MET A 115 8.66 -19.81 -8.93
CA MET A 115 9.01 -20.73 -7.84
C MET A 115 7.93 -21.79 -7.61
N ALA A 116 6.66 -21.44 -7.75
CA ALA A 116 5.54 -22.37 -7.57
C ALA A 116 5.41 -23.39 -8.73
N LYS A 117 5.97 -23.10 -9.91
CA LYS A 117 5.86 -23.94 -11.10
C LYS A 117 6.98 -24.99 -11.24
N HIS A 118 7.98 -24.89 -10.39
CA HIS A 118 9.08 -25.83 -10.26
C HIS A 118 8.92 -26.74 -9.04
#